data_37a4c8659fa1e68f605a2be60f15d857
#
_entry.id   37a4c8659fa1e68f605a2be60f15d857
#
_cell.length_a   1.000
_cell.length_b   1.000
_cell.length_c   1.000
_cell.angle_alpha   90.00
_cell.angle_beta   90.00
_cell.angle_gamma   90.00
#
_symmetry.space_group_name_H-M   'P 1'
#
loop_
_entity.id
_entity.type
_entity.pdbx_description
1 polymer ?
#
loop_
_entity_poly.entity_id
_entity_poly.type
_entity_poly.pdbx_seq_one_letter_code
_entity_poly.pdbx_strand_id
1 'polypeptide(L)'
;MFPPLINRGTPHAHVTQQSGATPEAKLAPVVHYTFLLIGLSLLVFVLHKLDGILLPLFFSALLATLLLPMVSKLESWRWPRILAILAAIFMLVGGIAGLIALFGTQIMDLKAELPLIQAKLAVMFDQGQTWLHDRFGMRVMSKDEFIDSSLSSAKKSAGGFLGSTLSTTAGVLSVLTLIPIYIFCLLYYRDHMRQFMFRFVAPDKRTAVLHTMDSIQSVVQAYISGLLTVIVIVSVLNGIGLLLLGVKFAIFFAIFASVLAVIPYIGIMVGATIPALITLVETGSPGKAAAVVGVFVFVQFLEGNFITPMITGSKVSINPMAAIVALILGGELWGTPGMILSIPLMAVLKVVFDANKSTEPWGFLLGDVTDGEDTRKDKSDDKLSFLAKAWLMIKRM
;
A
#
# COMPACT_ATOMS: atom_id res chain seq x y z
N MET A 1 -61.70 12.78 87.47
CA MET A 1 -61.83 11.56 86.66
C MET A 1 -62.23 11.94 85.27
N PHE A 2 -61.31 12.20 84.37
CA PHE A 2 -61.58 12.59 82.98
C PHE A 2 -60.82 11.61 82.05
N PRO A 3 -61.49 11.09 80.99
CA PRO A 3 -60.87 10.17 80.04
C PRO A 3 -59.98 10.93 79.05
N PRO A 4 -58.97 10.29 78.46
CA PRO A 4 -58.02 10.93 77.58
C PRO A 4 -58.55 11.13 76.16
N LEU A 5 -58.16 12.28 75.55
CA LEU A 5 -58.48 12.69 74.21
C LEU A 5 -57.73 11.81 73.17
N ILE A 6 -58.52 11.23 72.25
CA ILE A 6 -58.03 10.49 71.10
C ILE A 6 -57.44 11.44 70.10
N ASN A 7 -56.10 11.30 69.87
CA ASN A 7 -55.40 12.04 68.84
C ASN A 7 -55.62 11.35 67.47
N ARG A 8 -56.37 12.03 66.59
CA ARG A 8 -56.58 11.62 65.18
C ARG A 8 -55.41 12.08 64.38
N GLY A 9 -54.51 11.13 64.07
CA GLY A 9 -53.42 11.33 63.11
C GLY A 9 -53.94 11.65 61.73
N THR A 10 -53.47 12.79 61.18
CA THR A 10 -53.61 13.18 59.78
C THR A 10 -52.83 12.25 58.85
N PRO A 11 -53.38 11.78 57.76
CA PRO A 11 -52.58 10.96 56.80
C PRO A 11 -51.62 11.86 56.07
N HIS A 12 -50.32 11.62 56.26
CA HIS A 12 -49.27 12.19 55.42
C HIS A 12 -49.39 11.61 54.02
N ALA A 13 -49.83 12.46 53.07
CA ALA A 13 -49.74 12.17 51.63
C ALA A 13 -48.29 12.07 51.21
N HIS A 14 -47.81 10.85 50.96
CA HIS A 14 -46.56 10.61 50.26
C HIS A 14 -46.69 11.15 48.83
N VAL A 15 -46.18 12.34 48.61
CA VAL A 15 -45.90 12.86 47.27
C VAL A 15 -44.69 12.08 46.74
N THR A 16 -45.00 11.04 45.97
CA THR A 16 -43.98 10.37 45.15
C THR A 16 -43.53 11.39 44.09
N GLN A 17 -42.38 12.00 44.33
CA GLN A 17 -41.60 12.70 43.30
C GLN A 17 -41.24 11.65 42.23
N GLN A 18 -42.04 11.56 41.19
CA GLN A 18 -41.65 10.97 39.93
C GLN A 18 -40.47 11.82 39.39
N SER A 19 -39.25 11.32 39.61
CA SER A 19 -38.07 11.75 38.91
C SER A 19 -38.37 11.63 37.41
N GLY A 20 -38.67 12.76 36.78
CA GLY A 20 -38.81 12.87 35.33
C GLY A 20 -37.45 12.66 34.68
N ALA A 21 -36.99 11.43 34.65
CA ALA A 21 -35.96 11.02 33.70
C ALA A 21 -36.60 11.17 32.32
N THR A 22 -36.25 12.22 31.63
CA THR A 22 -36.54 12.36 30.18
C THR A 22 -36.06 11.07 29.52
N PRO A 23 -36.93 10.30 28.85
CA PRO A 23 -36.49 9.14 28.13
C PRO A 23 -35.46 9.64 27.08
N GLU A 24 -34.22 9.29 27.25
CA GLU A 24 -33.23 9.40 26.16
C GLU A 24 -33.88 8.67 24.99
N ALA A 25 -34.31 9.41 23.99
CA ALA A 25 -34.92 8.89 22.78
C ALA A 25 -33.84 8.06 22.09
N LYS A 26 -33.78 6.75 22.42
CA LYS A 26 -32.97 5.79 21.67
C LYS A 26 -33.48 5.85 20.25
N LEU A 27 -32.74 6.57 19.40
CA LEU A 27 -33.00 6.63 17.96
C LEU A 27 -33.28 5.19 17.48
N ALA A 28 -34.39 4.99 16.77
CA ALA A 28 -34.71 3.68 16.24
C ALA A 28 -33.50 3.15 15.46
N PRO A 29 -33.14 1.85 15.60
CA PRO A 29 -31.94 1.28 14.97
C PRO A 29 -31.78 1.65 13.48
N VAL A 30 -32.90 1.75 12.77
CA VAL A 30 -32.94 2.17 11.36
C VAL A 30 -32.35 3.57 11.16
N VAL A 31 -32.71 4.53 12.03
CA VAL A 31 -32.22 5.91 11.96
C VAL A 31 -30.70 5.95 12.21
N HIS A 32 -30.24 5.19 13.19
CA HIS A 32 -28.81 5.09 13.48
C HIS A 32 -28.02 4.54 12.27
N TYR A 33 -28.47 3.43 11.67
CA TYR A 33 -27.82 2.86 10.48
C TYR A 33 -27.91 3.79 9.28
N THR A 34 -29.01 4.52 9.10
CA THR A 34 -29.14 5.51 8.03
C THR A 34 -28.12 6.64 8.16
N PHE A 35 -27.95 7.21 9.36
CA PHE A 35 -26.94 8.24 9.60
C PHE A 35 -25.52 7.71 9.41
N LEU A 36 -25.25 6.47 9.82
CA LEU A 36 -23.96 5.82 9.61
C LEU A 36 -23.65 5.64 8.12
N LEU A 37 -24.61 5.16 7.32
CA LEU A 37 -24.47 5.01 5.88
C LEU A 37 -24.27 6.37 5.18
N ILE A 38 -25.05 7.39 5.56
CA ILE A 38 -24.88 8.75 5.02
C ILE A 38 -23.48 9.28 5.38
N GLY A 39 -23.05 9.13 6.63
CA GLY A 39 -21.73 9.55 7.09
C GLY A 39 -20.61 8.85 6.33
N LEU A 40 -20.72 7.53 6.11
CA LEU A 40 -19.75 6.76 5.35
C LEU A 40 -19.72 7.19 3.87
N SER A 41 -20.89 7.38 3.25
CA SER A 41 -20.98 7.84 1.86
C SER A 41 -20.39 9.24 1.68
N LEU A 42 -20.65 10.14 2.63
CA LEU A 42 -20.06 11.48 2.64
C LEU A 42 -18.54 11.43 2.83
N LEU A 43 -18.05 10.57 3.72
CA LEU A 43 -16.63 10.36 3.93
C LEU A 43 -15.94 9.90 2.63
N VAL A 44 -16.48 8.87 1.97
CA VAL A 44 -15.95 8.36 0.69
C VAL A 44 -15.98 9.47 -0.38
N PHE A 45 -17.07 10.23 -0.47
CA PHE A 45 -17.17 11.35 -1.40
C PHE A 45 -16.13 12.44 -1.14
N VAL A 46 -15.90 12.81 0.12
CA VAL A 46 -14.88 13.79 0.51
C VAL A 46 -13.48 13.27 0.22
N LEU A 47 -13.17 12.01 0.55
CA LEU A 47 -11.89 11.38 0.25
C LEU A 47 -11.62 11.37 -1.26
N HIS A 48 -12.63 11.05 -2.08
CA HIS A 48 -12.51 11.06 -3.53
C HIS A 48 -12.30 12.47 -4.09
N LYS A 49 -13.00 13.49 -3.55
CA LYS A 49 -12.88 14.88 -4.02
C LYS A 49 -11.59 15.57 -3.60
N LEU A 50 -10.97 15.12 -2.52
CA LEU A 50 -9.73 15.67 -1.99
C LEU A 50 -8.48 14.89 -2.44
N ASP A 51 -8.59 14.06 -3.47
CA ASP A 51 -7.50 13.23 -4.00
C ASP A 51 -6.24 14.05 -4.31
N GLY A 52 -6.38 15.22 -4.94
CA GLY A 52 -5.28 16.12 -5.27
C GLY A 52 -4.47 16.63 -4.05
N ILE A 53 -5.02 16.59 -2.85
CA ILE A 53 -4.35 16.98 -1.60
C ILE A 53 -3.96 15.75 -0.80
N LEU A 54 -4.86 14.79 -0.66
CA LEU A 54 -4.67 13.62 0.20
C LEU A 54 -3.63 12.65 -0.35
N LEU A 55 -3.63 12.40 -1.65
CA LEU A 55 -2.64 11.51 -2.26
C LEU A 55 -1.20 12.00 -2.06
N PRO A 56 -0.84 13.25 -2.41
CA PRO A 56 0.49 13.76 -2.11
C PRO A 56 0.82 13.72 -0.62
N LEU A 57 -0.15 13.98 0.25
CA LEU A 57 0.05 13.94 1.71
C LEU A 57 0.36 12.52 2.20
N PHE A 58 -0.41 11.50 1.77
CA PHE A 58 -0.17 10.10 2.16
C PHE A 58 1.16 9.58 1.61
N PHE A 59 1.46 9.82 0.33
CA PHE A 59 2.77 9.46 -0.22
C PHE A 59 3.91 10.16 0.53
N SER A 60 3.74 11.43 0.87
CA SER A 60 4.74 12.18 1.64
C SER A 60 4.91 11.63 3.06
N ALA A 61 3.83 11.20 3.72
CA ALA A 61 3.89 10.57 5.03
C ALA A 61 4.66 9.24 4.99
N LEU A 62 4.41 8.42 3.97
CA LEU A 62 5.16 7.17 3.75
C LEU A 62 6.65 7.46 3.49
N LEU A 63 6.95 8.40 2.59
CA LEU A 63 8.34 8.77 2.26
C LEU A 63 9.05 9.47 3.42
N ALA A 64 8.36 10.31 4.20
CA ALA A 64 8.91 10.91 5.41
C ALA A 64 9.27 9.85 6.45
N THR A 65 8.42 8.82 6.62
CA THR A 65 8.71 7.69 7.51
C THR A 65 9.93 6.88 7.04
N LEU A 66 10.06 6.68 5.72
CA LEU A 66 11.24 6.05 5.12
C LEU A 66 12.53 6.86 5.34
N LEU A 67 12.46 8.18 5.17
CA LEU A 67 13.62 9.07 5.30
C LEU A 67 13.99 9.36 6.75
N LEU A 68 13.09 9.14 7.70
CA LEU A 68 13.29 9.47 9.11
C LEU A 68 14.56 8.87 9.72
N PRO A 69 14.91 7.58 9.54
CA PRO A 69 16.16 7.02 10.09
C PRO A 69 17.40 7.67 9.50
N MET A 70 17.37 8.05 8.22
CA MET A 70 18.47 8.77 7.58
C MET A 70 18.61 10.19 8.16
N VAL A 71 17.51 10.92 8.28
CA VAL A 71 17.49 12.25 8.89
C VAL A 71 17.99 12.20 10.34
N SER A 72 17.50 11.23 11.13
CA SER A 72 17.94 11.04 12.52
C SER A 72 19.42 10.71 12.63
N LYS A 73 19.97 9.95 11.68
CA LYS A 73 21.41 9.66 11.61
C LYS A 73 22.24 10.91 11.28
N LEU A 74 21.78 11.75 10.36
CA LEU A 74 22.44 13.04 10.05
C LEU A 74 22.37 14.00 11.24
N GLU A 75 21.23 14.09 11.93
CA GLU A 75 21.08 14.87 13.16
C GLU A 75 22.04 14.36 14.26
N SER A 76 22.26 13.04 14.39
CA SER A 76 23.23 12.47 15.33
C SER A 76 24.67 12.87 15.03
N TRP A 77 24.97 13.20 13.76
CA TRP A 77 26.26 13.78 13.34
C TRP A 77 26.33 15.31 13.53
N ARG A 78 25.41 15.86 14.33
CA ARG A 78 25.30 17.30 14.64
C ARG A 78 24.93 18.20 13.45
N TRP A 79 24.33 17.64 12.40
CA TRP A 79 23.76 18.46 11.34
C TRP A 79 22.55 19.22 11.85
N PRO A 80 22.38 20.51 11.49
CA PRO A 80 21.13 21.23 11.76
C PRO A 80 19.95 20.47 11.12
N ARG A 81 18.83 20.38 11.85
CA ARG A 81 17.63 19.62 11.43
C ARG A 81 17.18 19.96 10.01
N ILE A 82 17.17 21.25 9.65
CA ILE A 82 16.78 21.69 8.31
C ILE A 82 17.70 21.11 7.24
N LEU A 83 19.03 21.16 7.44
CA LEU A 83 19.99 20.63 6.49
C LEU A 83 19.92 19.11 6.37
N ALA A 84 19.68 18.40 7.47
CA ALA A 84 19.50 16.95 7.46
C ALA A 84 18.26 16.54 6.65
N ILE A 85 17.14 17.25 6.81
CA ILE A 85 15.92 17.01 6.06
C ILE A 85 16.12 17.34 4.58
N LEU A 86 16.70 18.49 4.25
CA LEU A 86 16.97 18.87 2.86
C LEU A 86 17.89 17.87 2.16
N ALA A 87 18.97 17.44 2.83
CA ALA A 87 19.88 16.44 2.28
C ALA A 87 19.16 15.10 1.97
N ALA A 88 18.28 14.64 2.86
CA ALA A 88 17.49 13.45 2.63
C ALA A 88 16.50 13.61 1.45
N ILE A 89 15.85 14.77 1.34
CA ILE A 89 14.95 15.08 0.21
C ILE A 89 15.75 15.15 -1.10
N PHE A 90 16.91 15.83 -1.11
CA PHE A 90 17.75 15.90 -2.31
C PHE A 90 18.26 14.54 -2.75
N MET A 91 18.58 13.64 -1.81
CA MET A 91 18.97 12.26 -2.15
C MET A 91 17.79 11.51 -2.78
N LEU A 92 16.57 11.63 -2.22
CA LEU A 92 15.36 11.00 -2.77
C LEU A 92 15.07 11.54 -4.19
N VAL A 93 15.00 12.85 -4.34
CA VAL A 93 14.71 13.51 -5.63
C VAL A 93 15.81 13.22 -6.66
N GLY A 94 17.06 13.26 -6.23
CA GLY A 94 18.21 12.92 -7.07
C GLY A 94 18.20 11.45 -7.54
N GLY A 95 17.82 10.53 -6.66
CA GLY A 95 17.63 9.12 -7.01
C GLY A 95 16.53 8.93 -8.05
N ILE A 96 15.37 9.57 -7.85
CA ILE A 96 14.25 9.52 -8.81
C ILE A 96 14.65 10.18 -10.14
N ALA A 97 15.31 11.34 -10.11
CA ALA A 97 15.79 12.02 -11.31
C ALA A 97 16.81 11.17 -12.08
N GLY A 98 17.71 10.49 -11.37
CA GLY A 98 18.67 9.54 -11.96
C GLY A 98 17.98 8.37 -12.66
N LEU A 99 16.94 7.79 -12.04
CA LEU A 99 16.13 6.74 -12.68
C LEU A 99 15.40 7.26 -13.93
N ILE A 100 14.80 8.46 -13.84
CA ILE A 100 14.10 9.09 -14.98
C ILE A 100 15.10 9.35 -16.12
N ALA A 101 16.30 9.84 -15.82
CA ALA A 101 17.34 10.05 -16.83
C ALA A 101 17.77 8.74 -17.50
N LEU A 102 18.02 7.69 -16.69
CA LEU A 102 18.34 6.36 -17.20
C LEU A 102 17.24 5.82 -18.11
N PHE A 103 15.98 5.92 -17.70
CA PHE A 103 14.86 5.47 -18.51
C PHE A 103 14.64 6.34 -19.75
N GLY A 104 14.84 7.65 -19.62
CA GLY A 104 14.69 8.59 -20.75
C GLY A 104 15.56 8.23 -21.93
N THR A 105 16.86 7.96 -21.72
CA THR A 105 17.78 7.55 -22.79
C THR A 105 17.34 6.24 -23.44
N GLN A 106 17.01 5.23 -22.65
CA GLN A 106 16.59 3.91 -23.15
C GLN A 106 15.23 3.97 -23.90
N ILE A 107 14.29 4.82 -23.44
CA ILE A 107 13.01 5.03 -24.13
C ILE A 107 13.23 5.74 -25.47
N MET A 108 14.16 6.70 -25.56
CA MET A 108 14.49 7.35 -26.82
C MET A 108 15.08 6.38 -27.83
N ASP A 109 15.99 5.50 -27.39
CA ASP A 109 16.58 4.46 -28.24
C ASP A 109 15.49 3.46 -28.70
N LEU A 110 14.62 3.03 -27.79
CA LEU A 110 13.48 2.15 -28.09
C LEU A 110 12.51 2.82 -29.08
N LYS A 111 12.24 4.13 -28.93
CA LYS A 111 11.39 4.89 -29.84
C LYS A 111 11.97 4.94 -31.26
N ALA A 112 13.28 5.04 -31.40
CA ALA A 112 13.95 5.01 -32.70
C ALA A 112 13.78 3.65 -33.41
N GLU A 113 13.61 2.57 -32.67
CA GLU A 113 13.42 1.21 -33.19
C GLU A 113 11.95 0.83 -33.45
N LEU A 114 11.00 1.59 -32.89
CA LEU A 114 9.56 1.30 -33.05
C LEU A 114 9.11 1.08 -34.50
N PRO A 115 9.56 1.87 -35.51
CA PRO A 115 9.15 1.64 -36.90
C PRO A 115 9.62 0.28 -37.43
N LEU A 116 10.83 -0.13 -37.07
CA LEU A 116 11.39 -1.45 -37.45
C LEU A 116 10.63 -2.57 -36.76
N ILE A 117 10.30 -2.41 -35.48
CA ILE A 117 9.49 -3.37 -34.70
C ILE A 117 8.12 -3.53 -35.35
N GLN A 118 7.45 -2.46 -35.70
CA GLN A 118 6.14 -2.48 -36.37
C GLN A 118 6.19 -3.18 -37.72
N ALA A 119 7.20 -2.89 -38.56
CA ALA A 119 7.37 -3.54 -39.85
C ALA A 119 7.59 -5.06 -39.71
N LYS A 120 8.45 -5.49 -38.79
CA LYS A 120 8.71 -6.90 -38.54
C LYS A 120 7.49 -7.63 -37.94
N LEU A 121 6.76 -7.01 -36.99
CA LEU A 121 5.51 -7.58 -36.47
C LEU A 121 4.48 -7.78 -37.57
N ALA A 122 4.36 -6.84 -38.51
CA ALA A 122 3.47 -6.99 -39.66
C ALA A 122 3.83 -8.19 -40.54
N VAL A 123 5.12 -8.41 -40.81
CA VAL A 123 5.60 -9.59 -41.57
C VAL A 123 5.35 -10.89 -40.82
N MET A 124 5.63 -10.93 -39.52
CA MET A 124 5.37 -12.11 -38.68
C MET A 124 3.89 -12.44 -38.59
N PHE A 125 3.03 -11.42 -38.55
CA PHE A 125 1.58 -11.59 -38.58
C PHE A 125 1.11 -12.22 -39.91
N ASP A 126 1.61 -11.71 -41.04
CA ASP A 126 1.29 -12.27 -42.37
C ASP A 126 1.74 -13.75 -42.49
N GLN A 127 2.95 -14.08 -41.98
CA GLN A 127 3.45 -15.47 -41.96
C GLN A 127 2.60 -16.33 -41.03
N GLY A 128 2.19 -15.83 -39.86
CA GLY A 128 1.31 -16.55 -38.93
C GLY A 128 -0.07 -16.79 -39.53
N GLN A 129 -0.64 -15.80 -40.22
CA GLN A 129 -1.92 -15.95 -40.94
C GLN A 129 -1.85 -16.99 -42.06
N THR A 130 -0.80 -16.98 -42.89
CA THR A 130 -0.58 -17.91 -43.96
C THR A 130 -0.49 -19.34 -43.38
N TRP A 131 0.29 -19.54 -42.33
CA TRP A 131 0.42 -20.82 -41.64
C TRP A 131 -0.92 -21.34 -41.05
N LEU A 132 -1.72 -20.45 -40.42
CA LEU A 132 -3.03 -20.80 -39.88
C LEU A 132 -4.04 -21.12 -41.00
N HIS A 133 -4.00 -20.38 -42.10
CA HIS A 133 -4.85 -20.62 -43.26
C HIS A 133 -4.53 -21.97 -43.91
N ASP A 134 -3.25 -22.26 -44.12
CA ASP A 134 -2.80 -23.49 -44.77
C ASP A 134 -3.04 -24.75 -43.90
N ARG A 135 -2.97 -24.57 -42.55
CA ARG A 135 -3.11 -25.72 -41.65
C ARG A 135 -4.54 -25.97 -41.18
N PHE A 136 -5.34 -24.92 -41.02
CA PHE A 136 -6.67 -24.97 -40.40
C PHE A 136 -7.79 -24.34 -41.21
N GLY A 137 -7.50 -23.74 -42.35
CA GLY A 137 -8.50 -23.04 -43.20
C GLY A 137 -9.13 -21.80 -42.52
N MET A 138 -8.55 -21.34 -41.43
CA MET A 138 -9.09 -20.20 -40.68
C MET A 138 -8.54 -18.89 -41.22
N ARG A 139 -9.44 -17.96 -41.50
CA ARG A 139 -9.08 -16.58 -41.80
C ARG A 139 -9.19 -15.75 -40.51
N VAL A 140 -8.05 -15.34 -39.97
CA VAL A 140 -8.00 -14.52 -38.78
C VAL A 140 -7.88 -13.06 -39.21
N MET A 141 -8.33 -12.11 -38.45
CA MET A 141 -8.43 -10.65 -38.63
C MET A 141 -7.56 -10.04 -39.76
N SER A 142 -8.01 -8.93 -40.36
CA SER A 142 -7.18 -8.20 -41.34
C SER A 142 -5.97 -7.55 -40.64
N LYS A 143 -4.87 -7.42 -41.38
CA LYS A 143 -3.60 -6.82 -40.91
C LYS A 143 -3.80 -5.43 -40.28
N ASP A 144 -4.61 -4.59 -40.98
CA ASP A 144 -4.87 -3.22 -40.56
C ASP A 144 -5.70 -3.20 -39.25
N GLU A 145 -6.65 -4.11 -39.12
CA GLU A 145 -7.50 -4.27 -37.94
C GLU A 145 -6.72 -4.77 -36.71
N PHE A 146 -5.73 -5.67 -36.91
CA PHE A 146 -4.83 -6.13 -35.86
C PHE A 146 -3.86 -5.02 -35.41
N ILE A 147 -3.23 -4.33 -36.35
CA ILE A 147 -2.29 -3.25 -36.04
C ILE A 147 -3.02 -2.10 -35.36
N ASP A 148 -4.18 -1.69 -35.89
CA ASP A 148 -4.98 -0.62 -35.30
C ASP A 148 -5.55 -0.99 -33.95
N SER A 149 -6.03 -2.20 -33.73
CA SER A 149 -6.53 -2.69 -32.45
C SER A 149 -5.40 -2.81 -31.42
N SER A 150 -4.24 -3.33 -31.83
CA SER A 150 -3.08 -3.48 -30.93
C SER A 150 -2.46 -2.14 -30.56
N LEU A 151 -2.29 -1.23 -31.54
CA LEU A 151 -1.80 0.14 -31.30
C LEU A 151 -2.79 1.00 -30.52
N SER A 152 -4.08 0.88 -30.80
CA SER A 152 -5.12 1.61 -30.08
C SER A 152 -5.25 1.09 -28.65
N SER A 153 -5.13 -0.23 -28.43
CA SER A 153 -5.12 -0.85 -27.11
C SER A 153 -3.85 -0.48 -26.33
N ALA A 154 -2.68 -0.52 -26.96
CA ALA A 154 -1.43 -0.08 -26.36
C ALA A 154 -1.43 1.43 -26.05
N LYS A 155 -1.95 2.27 -26.99
CA LYS A 155 -2.14 3.71 -26.75
C LYS A 155 -3.17 3.98 -25.66
N LYS A 156 -4.30 3.25 -25.63
CA LYS A 156 -5.29 3.35 -24.55
C LYS A 156 -4.72 2.92 -23.21
N SER A 157 -3.99 1.81 -23.17
CA SER A 157 -3.38 1.31 -21.93
C SER A 157 -2.24 2.21 -21.46
N ALA A 158 -1.31 2.58 -22.33
CA ALA A 158 -0.22 3.51 -22.01
C ALA A 158 -0.72 4.95 -21.82
N GLY A 159 -1.64 5.41 -22.66
CA GLY A 159 -2.24 6.73 -22.57
C GLY A 159 -3.22 6.85 -21.41
N GLY A 160 -3.95 5.80 -21.08
CA GLY A 160 -4.80 5.75 -19.88
C GLY A 160 -3.97 5.76 -18.59
N PHE A 161 -2.86 5.03 -18.57
CA PHE A 161 -1.97 4.96 -17.44
C PHE A 161 -1.15 6.25 -17.22
N LEU A 162 -0.63 6.81 -18.29
CA LEU A 162 0.10 8.08 -18.26
C LEU A 162 -0.84 9.29 -18.37
N GLY A 163 -1.91 9.19 -19.15
CA GLY A 163 -2.79 10.30 -19.45
C GLY A 163 -3.76 10.66 -18.32
N SER A 164 -4.27 9.71 -17.56
CA SER A 164 -5.12 10.00 -16.40
C SER A 164 -4.33 10.61 -15.24
N THR A 165 -3.05 10.27 -15.12
CA THR A 165 -2.16 10.84 -14.08
C THR A 165 -1.45 12.11 -14.59
N LEU A 166 -1.23 12.25 -15.90
CA LEU A 166 -0.45 13.31 -16.54
C LEU A 166 -1.27 14.30 -17.38
N SER A 167 -2.58 14.11 -17.49
CA SER A 167 -3.43 14.90 -18.39
C SER A 167 -3.55 16.38 -18.04
N THR A 168 -3.00 16.79 -16.91
CA THR A 168 -2.85 18.20 -16.60
C THR A 168 -1.40 18.44 -16.15
N THR A 169 -0.63 19.17 -16.93
CA THR A 169 0.72 19.65 -16.55
C THR A 169 0.72 20.26 -15.13
N ALA A 170 -0.38 20.89 -14.75
CA ALA A 170 -0.62 21.39 -13.40
C ALA A 170 -0.69 20.28 -12.33
N GLY A 171 -1.27 19.12 -12.62
CA GLY A 171 -1.38 18.01 -11.67
C GLY A 171 -0.02 17.38 -11.36
N VAL A 172 0.79 17.15 -12.40
CA VAL A 172 2.16 16.61 -12.22
C VAL A 172 3.04 17.60 -11.48
N LEU A 173 2.99 18.87 -11.85
CA LEU A 173 3.76 19.92 -11.19
C LEU A 173 3.33 20.07 -9.73
N SER A 174 2.04 19.95 -9.42
CA SER A 174 1.52 19.96 -8.06
C SER A 174 2.06 18.78 -7.25
N VAL A 175 2.01 17.56 -7.78
CA VAL A 175 2.54 16.37 -7.09
C VAL A 175 4.04 16.48 -6.87
N LEU A 176 4.81 16.88 -7.89
CA LEU A 176 6.26 17.04 -7.80
C LEU A 176 6.69 18.13 -6.82
N THR A 177 5.86 19.16 -6.64
CA THR A 177 6.15 20.27 -5.72
C THR A 177 5.63 19.98 -4.31
N LEU A 178 4.41 19.44 -4.19
CA LEU A 178 3.76 19.22 -2.89
C LEU A 178 4.43 18.10 -2.10
N ILE A 179 4.86 17.01 -2.75
CA ILE A 179 5.48 15.88 -2.04
C ILE A 179 6.73 16.31 -1.26
N PRO A 180 7.75 16.95 -1.85
CA PRO A 180 8.92 17.43 -1.09
C PRO A 180 8.57 18.41 0.01
N ILE A 181 7.60 19.31 -0.21
CA ILE A 181 7.14 20.28 0.80
C ILE A 181 6.49 19.56 1.98
N TYR A 182 5.59 18.61 1.72
CA TYR A 182 4.94 17.83 2.77
C TYR A 182 5.94 16.95 3.52
N ILE A 183 6.89 16.30 2.84
CA ILE A 183 7.98 15.56 3.50
C ILE A 183 8.74 16.48 4.45
N PHE A 184 9.14 17.66 3.97
CA PHE A 184 9.84 18.66 4.79
C PHE A 184 9.01 19.04 6.01
N CYS A 185 7.74 19.41 5.82
CA CYS A 185 6.86 19.80 6.92
C CYS A 185 6.65 18.67 7.92
N LEU A 186 6.37 17.43 7.45
CA LEU A 186 6.15 16.28 8.33
C LEU A 186 7.39 15.95 9.17
N LEU A 187 8.59 15.99 8.59
CA LEU A 187 9.84 15.74 9.30
C LEU A 187 10.24 16.91 10.22
N TYR A 188 10.00 18.14 9.79
CA TYR A 188 10.33 19.32 10.58
C TYR A 188 9.43 19.47 11.81
N TYR A 189 8.12 19.31 11.64
CA TYR A 189 7.13 19.44 12.70
C TYR A 189 6.82 18.14 13.44
N ARG A 190 7.59 17.06 13.24
CA ARG A 190 7.32 15.73 13.84
C ARG A 190 7.13 15.78 15.35
N ASP A 191 7.98 16.54 16.07
CA ASP A 191 7.88 16.65 17.54
C ASP A 191 6.69 17.50 17.98
N HIS A 192 6.36 18.53 17.21
CA HIS A 192 5.19 19.37 17.46
C HIS A 192 3.88 18.61 17.26
N MET A 193 3.80 17.80 16.18
CA MET A 193 2.65 16.93 15.93
C MET A 193 2.49 15.88 17.04
N ARG A 194 3.58 15.30 17.52
CA ARG A 194 3.58 14.37 18.66
C ARG A 194 3.07 15.04 19.94
N GLN A 195 3.55 16.24 20.25
CA GLN A 195 3.07 17.01 21.41
C GLN A 195 1.60 17.40 21.27
N PHE A 196 1.16 17.78 20.08
CA PHE A 196 -0.24 18.10 19.80
C PHE A 196 -1.15 16.90 20.12
N MET A 197 -0.79 15.71 19.67
CA MET A 197 -1.57 14.48 19.97
C MET A 197 -1.67 14.23 21.48
N PHE A 198 -0.60 14.47 22.24
CA PHE A 198 -0.63 14.28 23.70
C PHE A 198 -1.55 15.25 24.44
N ARG A 199 -1.95 16.37 23.83
CA ARG A 199 -2.92 17.28 24.45
C ARG A 199 -4.34 16.72 24.51
N PHE A 200 -4.66 15.75 23.64
CA PHE A 200 -5.95 15.04 23.61
C PHE A 200 -5.94 13.75 24.44
N VAL A 201 -4.79 13.32 24.92
CA VAL A 201 -4.62 12.04 25.59
C VAL A 201 -4.43 12.25 27.10
N ALA A 202 -5.24 11.54 27.90
CA ALA A 202 -5.11 11.54 29.33
C ALA A 202 -3.70 11.01 29.75
N PRO A 203 -3.10 11.54 30.82
CA PRO A 203 -1.73 11.23 31.21
C PRO A 203 -1.44 9.74 31.39
N ASP A 204 -2.40 8.98 31.90
CA ASP A 204 -2.34 7.52 32.10
C ASP A 204 -2.29 6.72 30.81
N LYS A 205 -2.82 7.25 29.69
CA LYS A 205 -2.86 6.60 28.38
C LYS A 205 -1.72 7.00 27.43
N ARG A 206 -0.89 7.97 27.82
CA ARG A 206 0.18 8.52 26.95
C ARG A 206 1.18 7.45 26.52
N THR A 207 1.55 6.54 27.40
CA THR A 207 2.48 5.44 27.08
C THR A 207 1.89 4.49 26.05
N ALA A 208 0.60 4.14 26.15
CA ALA A 208 -0.07 3.31 25.17
C ALA A 208 -0.14 3.97 23.79
N VAL A 209 -0.46 5.27 23.74
CA VAL A 209 -0.49 6.05 22.48
C VAL A 209 0.91 6.15 21.86
N LEU A 210 1.96 6.36 22.68
CA LEU A 210 3.35 6.33 22.20
C LEU A 210 3.68 4.99 21.53
N HIS A 211 3.37 3.89 22.21
CA HIS A 211 3.61 2.56 21.66
C HIS A 211 2.87 2.35 20.32
N THR A 212 1.63 2.81 20.23
CA THR A 212 0.85 2.74 18.97
C THR A 212 1.52 3.57 17.86
N MET A 213 1.97 4.80 18.15
CA MET A 213 2.67 5.64 17.18
C MET A 213 3.98 4.99 16.69
N ASP A 214 4.76 4.45 17.61
CA ASP A 214 6.02 3.77 17.29
C ASP A 214 5.75 2.49 16.47
N SER A 215 4.66 1.76 16.76
CA SER A 215 4.21 0.60 15.98
C SER A 215 3.80 0.99 14.57
N ILE A 216 3.00 2.04 14.39
CA ILE A 216 2.62 2.58 13.07
C ILE A 216 3.88 2.92 12.27
N GLN A 217 4.80 3.67 12.87
CA GLN A 217 6.06 4.04 12.22
C GLN A 217 6.87 2.82 11.81
N SER A 218 7.01 1.84 12.70
CA SER A 218 7.76 0.59 12.44
C SER A 218 7.14 -0.21 11.28
N VAL A 219 5.81 -0.38 11.29
CA VAL A 219 5.10 -1.14 10.24
C VAL A 219 5.22 -0.44 8.88
N VAL A 220 4.99 0.87 8.82
CA VAL A 220 5.12 1.64 7.57
C VAL A 220 6.56 1.59 7.06
N GLN A 221 7.55 1.79 7.93
CA GLN A 221 8.96 1.74 7.56
C GLN A 221 9.36 0.35 7.06
N ALA A 222 8.94 -0.71 7.75
CA ALA A 222 9.20 -2.08 7.34
C ALA A 222 8.59 -2.40 5.98
N TYR A 223 7.35 -1.96 5.74
CA TYR A 223 6.68 -2.16 4.45
C TYR A 223 7.44 -1.49 3.31
N ILE A 224 7.74 -0.18 3.45
CA ILE A 224 8.36 0.57 2.34
C ILE A 224 9.80 0.12 2.11
N SER A 225 10.59 -0.09 3.18
CA SER A 225 11.95 -0.60 3.03
C SER A 225 11.97 -2.01 2.46
N GLY A 226 11.02 -2.85 2.86
CA GLY A 226 10.82 -4.19 2.30
C GLY A 226 10.49 -4.12 0.80
N LEU A 227 9.53 -3.30 0.41
CA LEU A 227 9.13 -3.09 -0.98
C LEU A 227 10.31 -2.64 -1.85
N LEU A 228 11.08 -1.65 -1.40
CA LEU A 228 12.26 -1.18 -2.13
C LEU A 228 13.33 -2.27 -2.26
N THR A 229 13.53 -3.06 -1.21
CA THR A 229 14.48 -4.18 -1.23
C THR A 229 14.04 -5.26 -2.22
N VAL A 230 12.75 -5.60 -2.25
CA VAL A 230 12.18 -6.53 -3.24
C VAL A 230 12.39 -6.01 -4.65
N ILE A 231 12.08 -4.72 -4.92
CA ILE A 231 12.30 -4.10 -6.24
C ILE A 231 13.77 -4.28 -6.68
N VAL A 232 14.73 -4.01 -5.80
CA VAL A 232 16.15 -4.13 -6.14
C VAL A 232 16.51 -5.59 -6.45
N ILE A 233 16.12 -6.54 -5.61
CA ILE A 233 16.42 -7.96 -5.81
C ILE A 233 15.80 -8.48 -7.09
N VAL A 234 14.51 -8.19 -7.32
CA VAL A 234 13.78 -8.61 -8.54
C VAL A 234 14.39 -7.97 -9.79
N SER A 235 14.81 -6.69 -9.70
CA SER A 235 15.55 -6.03 -10.80
C SER A 235 16.85 -6.73 -11.14
N VAL A 236 17.61 -7.14 -10.14
CA VAL A 236 18.89 -7.86 -10.34
C VAL A 236 18.63 -9.24 -10.95
N LEU A 237 17.66 -9.99 -10.43
CA LEU A 237 17.34 -11.33 -10.93
C LEU A 237 16.82 -11.29 -12.38
N ASN A 238 15.87 -10.39 -12.67
CA ASN A 238 15.40 -10.19 -14.04
C ASN A 238 16.54 -9.73 -14.96
N GLY A 239 17.39 -8.80 -14.47
CA GLY A 239 18.54 -8.31 -15.22
C GLY A 239 19.51 -9.43 -15.62
N ILE A 240 19.87 -10.27 -14.67
CA ILE A 240 20.72 -11.44 -14.92
C ILE A 240 20.07 -12.37 -15.96
N GLY A 241 18.80 -12.72 -15.76
CA GLY A 241 18.08 -13.61 -16.69
C GLY A 241 17.99 -13.05 -18.11
N LEU A 242 17.68 -11.76 -18.27
CA LEU A 242 17.57 -11.11 -19.58
C LEU A 242 18.96 -10.93 -20.24
N LEU A 243 20.01 -10.63 -19.47
CA LEU A 243 21.38 -10.53 -19.99
C LEU A 243 21.89 -11.88 -20.49
N LEU A 244 21.63 -12.98 -19.76
CA LEU A 244 22.00 -14.34 -20.18
C LEU A 244 21.30 -14.76 -21.49
N LEU A 245 20.08 -14.27 -21.71
CA LEU A 245 19.35 -14.50 -22.98
C LEU A 245 19.80 -13.56 -24.11
N GLY A 246 20.68 -12.57 -23.82
CA GLY A 246 21.12 -11.58 -24.80
C GLY A 246 20.00 -10.65 -25.24
N VAL A 247 19.09 -10.29 -24.33
CA VAL A 247 17.99 -9.38 -24.63
C VAL A 247 18.50 -7.96 -24.73
N LYS A 248 18.14 -7.26 -25.79
CA LYS A 248 18.44 -5.84 -25.95
C LYS A 248 17.69 -5.02 -24.86
N PHE A 249 18.34 -4.00 -24.32
CA PHE A 249 17.80 -3.21 -23.21
C PHE A 249 17.48 -4.02 -21.93
N ALA A 250 18.20 -5.14 -21.68
CA ALA A 250 17.93 -6.04 -20.56
C ALA A 250 17.85 -5.32 -19.21
N ILE A 251 18.82 -4.44 -18.90
CA ILE A 251 18.85 -3.69 -17.64
C ILE A 251 17.65 -2.74 -17.51
N PHE A 252 17.29 -2.06 -18.61
CA PHE A 252 16.12 -1.19 -18.64
C PHE A 252 14.83 -1.98 -18.33
N PHE A 253 14.59 -3.08 -19.04
CA PHE A 253 13.39 -3.89 -18.83
C PHE A 253 13.35 -4.54 -17.45
N ALA A 254 14.49 -4.96 -16.92
CA ALA A 254 14.57 -5.53 -15.58
C ALA A 254 14.16 -4.51 -14.51
N ILE A 255 14.72 -3.30 -14.53
CA ILE A 255 14.39 -2.26 -13.56
C ILE A 255 12.95 -1.76 -13.79
N PHE A 256 12.58 -1.51 -15.05
CA PHE A 256 11.24 -1.03 -15.42
C PHE A 256 10.13 -1.98 -14.95
N ALA A 257 10.27 -3.28 -15.23
CA ALA A 257 9.31 -4.28 -14.80
C ALA A 257 9.23 -4.39 -13.28
N SER A 258 10.37 -4.34 -12.59
CA SER A 258 10.40 -4.44 -11.13
C SER A 258 9.80 -3.21 -10.43
N VAL A 259 10.03 -2.02 -10.96
CA VAL A 259 9.35 -0.80 -10.47
C VAL A 259 7.85 -0.86 -10.76
N LEU A 260 7.47 -1.34 -11.94
CA LEU A 260 6.07 -1.47 -12.33
C LEU A 260 5.34 -2.55 -11.51
N ALA A 261 6.06 -3.55 -10.97
CA ALA A 261 5.52 -4.61 -10.11
C ALA A 261 4.95 -4.08 -8.78
N VAL A 262 5.26 -2.84 -8.39
CA VAL A 262 4.59 -2.15 -7.27
C VAL A 262 3.07 -2.07 -7.50
N ILE A 263 2.66 -2.07 -8.77
CA ILE A 263 1.26 -2.07 -9.17
C ILE A 263 0.87 -3.53 -9.43
N PRO A 264 -0.01 -4.12 -8.58
CA PRO A 264 -0.39 -5.51 -8.71
C PRO A 264 -0.92 -5.85 -10.11
N TYR A 265 -0.55 -7.00 -10.62
CA TYR A 265 -0.90 -7.55 -11.94
C TYR A 265 -0.31 -6.79 -13.15
N ILE A 266 -0.26 -5.45 -13.13
CA ILE A 266 0.23 -4.63 -14.25
C ILE A 266 1.72 -4.84 -14.46
N GLY A 267 2.50 -4.87 -13.38
CA GLY A 267 3.95 -5.01 -13.44
C GLY A 267 4.41 -6.26 -14.18
N ILE A 268 3.79 -7.40 -13.87
CA ILE A 268 4.15 -8.68 -14.51
C ILE A 268 3.70 -8.71 -15.96
N MET A 269 2.45 -8.33 -16.24
CA MET A 269 1.89 -8.39 -17.59
C MET A 269 2.67 -7.49 -18.55
N VAL A 270 2.87 -6.24 -18.21
CA VAL A 270 3.57 -5.26 -19.06
C VAL A 270 5.07 -5.56 -19.06
N GLY A 271 5.63 -5.85 -17.87
CA GLY A 271 7.04 -6.10 -17.68
C GLY A 271 7.57 -7.31 -18.45
N ALA A 272 6.80 -8.39 -18.57
CA ALA A 272 7.19 -9.58 -19.33
C ALA A 272 6.84 -9.46 -20.83
N THR A 273 5.69 -8.88 -21.16
CA THR A 273 5.19 -8.86 -22.54
C THR A 273 6.04 -7.99 -23.46
N ILE A 274 6.43 -6.78 -23.02
CA ILE A 274 7.18 -5.86 -23.86
C ILE A 274 8.55 -6.42 -24.26
N PRO A 275 9.42 -6.88 -23.32
CA PRO A 275 10.72 -7.44 -23.70
C PRO A 275 10.60 -8.75 -24.49
N ALA A 276 9.57 -9.57 -24.23
CA ALA A 276 9.33 -10.78 -25.02
C ALA A 276 8.97 -10.45 -26.47
N LEU A 277 8.08 -9.48 -26.70
CA LEU A 277 7.73 -9.02 -28.05
C LEU A 277 8.93 -8.41 -28.77
N ILE A 278 9.71 -7.58 -28.12
CA ILE A 278 10.92 -6.99 -28.71
C ILE A 278 11.91 -8.09 -29.07
N THR A 279 12.16 -9.05 -28.20
CA THR A 279 13.04 -10.20 -28.45
C THR A 279 12.54 -11.05 -29.63
N LEU A 280 11.23 -11.27 -29.70
CA LEU A 280 10.62 -12.00 -30.82
C LEU A 280 10.87 -11.29 -32.16
N VAL A 281 10.64 -9.98 -32.18
CA VAL A 281 10.82 -9.15 -33.39
C VAL A 281 12.27 -9.05 -33.80
N GLU A 282 13.19 -8.89 -32.85
CA GLU A 282 14.63 -8.76 -33.14
C GLU A 282 15.22 -10.06 -33.65
N THR A 283 14.92 -11.17 -32.99
CA THR A 283 15.58 -12.46 -33.24
C THR A 283 14.80 -13.37 -34.20
N GLY A 284 13.51 -13.09 -34.43
CA GLY A 284 12.63 -14.00 -35.17
C GLY A 284 12.40 -15.35 -34.48
N SER A 285 12.82 -15.48 -33.21
CA SER A 285 12.78 -16.76 -32.48
C SER A 285 11.68 -16.78 -31.41
N PRO A 286 10.57 -17.50 -31.63
CA PRO A 286 9.54 -17.71 -30.59
C PRO A 286 10.09 -18.38 -29.34
N GLY A 287 11.09 -19.27 -29.48
CA GLY A 287 11.74 -19.92 -28.34
C GLY A 287 12.47 -18.95 -27.42
N LYS A 288 13.18 -17.95 -27.99
CA LYS A 288 13.81 -16.89 -27.17
C LYS A 288 12.78 -16.00 -26.48
N ALA A 289 11.72 -15.62 -27.17
CA ALA A 289 10.63 -14.84 -26.56
C ALA A 289 9.95 -15.61 -25.42
N ALA A 290 9.70 -16.90 -25.61
CA ALA A 290 9.17 -17.76 -24.55
C ALA A 290 10.15 -17.88 -23.36
N ALA A 291 11.45 -17.96 -23.62
CA ALA A 291 12.47 -17.96 -22.57
C ALA A 291 12.48 -16.66 -21.77
N VAL A 292 12.26 -15.50 -22.41
CA VAL A 292 12.11 -14.20 -21.71
C VAL A 292 10.92 -14.24 -20.78
N VAL A 293 9.75 -14.68 -21.23
CA VAL A 293 8.58 -14.86 -20.36
C VAL A 293 8.89 -15.84 -19.22
N GLY A 294 9.59 -16.95 -19.52
CA GLY A 294 10.03 -17.92 -18.53
C GLY A 294 10.90 -17.31 -17.41
N VAL A 295 11.81 -16.39 -17.73
CA VAL A 295 12.60 -15.64 -16.73
C VAL A 295 11.67 -14.86 -15.81
N PHE A 296 10.75 -14.08 -16.34
CA PHE A 296 9.83 -13.30 -15.52
C PHE A 296 8.93 -14.17 -14.65
N VAL A 297 8.39 -15.26 -15.19
CA VAL A 297 7.56 -16.21 -14.42
C VAL A 297 8.38 -16.86 -13.31
N PHE A 298 9.61 -17.26 -13.59
CA PHE A 298 10.50 -17.86 -12.59
C PHE A 298 10.86 -16.85 -11.48
N VAL A 299 11.25 -15.64 -11.85
CA VAL A 299 11.56 -14.59 -10.87
C VAL A 299 10.33 -14.23 -10.05
N GLN A 300 9.15 -14.18 -10.66
CA GLN A 300 7.89 -13.95 -9.96
C GLN A 300 7.55 -15.08 -8.98
N PHE A 301 7.82 -16.32 -9.36
CA PHE A 301 7.68 -17.45 -8.45
C PHE A 301 8.62 -17.31 -7.23
N LEU A 302 9.88 -16.94 -7.45
CA LEU A 302 10.83 -16.69 -6.37
C LEU A 302 10.39 -15.51 -5.50
N GLU A 303 9.92 -14.44 -6.12
CA GLU A 303 9.45 -13.23 -5.42
C GLU A 303 8.30 -13.57 -4.46
N GLY A 304 7.24 -14.19 -4.95
CA GLY A 304 6.04 -14.46 -4.15
C GLY A 304 6.23 -15.53 -3.08
N ASN A 305 7.07 -16.54 -3.33
CA ASN A 305 7.21 -17.68 -2.41
C ASN A 305 8.40 -17.59 -1.46
N PHE A 306 9.44 -16.83 -1.81
CA PHE A 306 10.67 -16.77 -1.00
C PHE A 306 11.05 -15.33 -0.65
N ILE A 307 11.17 -14.43 -1.63
CA ILE A 307 11.76 -13.10 -1.42
C ILE A 307 10.85 -12.24 -0.55
N THR A 308 9.58 -12.11 -0.93
CA THR A 308 8.60 -11.29 -0.20
C THR A 308 8.38 -11.80 1.22
N PRO A 309 8.14 -13.09 1.50
CA PRO A 309 8.04 -13.59 2.87
C PRO A 309 9.29 -13.37 3.72
N MET A 310 10.48 -13.54 3.14
CA MET A 310 11.75 -13.32 3.86
C MET A 310 12.01 -11.85 4.22
N ILE A 311 11.60 -10.92 3.36
CA ILE A 311 11.87 -9.49 3.53
C ILE A 311 10.80 -8.80 4.35
N THR A 312 9.52 -9.04 4.02
CA THR A 312 8.38 -8.39 4.66
C THR A 312 8.08 -9.02 6.01
N GLY A 313 8.29 -10.35 6.15
CA GLY A 313 8.14 -11.09 7.38
C GLY A 313 6.77 -10.91 8.05
N SER A 314 6.72 -11.12 9.37
CA SER A 314 5.51 -10.94 10.20
C SER A 314 5.19 -9.47 10.54
N LYS A 315 5.95 -8.51 10.00
CA LYS A 315 5.79 -7.09 10.38
C LYS A 315 4.57 -6.41 9.76
N VAL A 316 4.05 -6.96 8.66
CA VAL A 316 2.83 -6.46 7.99
C VAL A 316 1.86 -7.63 7.89
N SER A 317 1.33 -8.07 9.04
CA SER A 317 0.41 -9.20 9.16
C SER A 317 -1.01 -8.78 8.77
N ILE A 318 -1.25 -8.68 7.46
CA ILE A 318 -2.58 -8.49 6.87
C ILE A 318 -2.97 -9.78 6.16
N ASN A 319 -4.17 -10.28 6.41
CA ASN A 319 -4.63 -11.47 5.70
C ASN A 319 -4.89 -11.19 4.20
N PRO A 320 -4.74 -12.19 3.33
CA PRO A 320 -4.87 -12.01 1.87
C PRO A 320 -6.24 -11.45 1.45
N MET A 321 -7.32 -11.81 2.13
CA MET A 321 -8.66 -11.29 1.83
C MET A 321 -8.73 -9.78 2.09
N ALA A 322 -8.25 -9.32 3.25
CA ALA A 322 -8.21 -7.90 3.57
C ALA A 322 -7.32 -7.11 2.59
N ALA A 323 -6.19 -7.69 2.17
CA ALA A 323 -5.31 -7.10 1.18
C ALA A 323 -6.00 -6.94 -0.19
N ILE A 324 -6.71 -7.97 -0.68
CA ILE A 324 -7.44 -7.89 -1.95
C ILE A 324 -8.56 -6.85 -1.88
N VAL A 325 -9.35 -6.86 -0.79
CA VAL A 325 -10.42 -5.87 -0.60
C VAL A 325 -9.85 -4.45 -0.55
N ALA A 326 -8.74 -4.25 0.18
CA ALA A 326 -8.06 -2.95 0.25
C ALA A 326 -7.59 -2.48 -1.13
N LEU A 327 -7.01 -3.37 -1.94
CA LEU A 327 -6.56 -3.06 -3.30
C LEU A 327 -7.72 -2.62 -4.20
N ILE A 328 -8.86 -3.33 -4.15
CA ILE A 328 -10.05 -3.00 -4.94
C ILE A 328 -10.61 -1.64 -4.49
N LEU A 329 -10.81 -1.46 -3.19
CA LEU A 329 -11.34 -0.21 -2.64
C LEU A 329 -10.42 0.98 -2.92
N GLY A 330 -9.12 0.81 -2.77
CA GLY A 330 -8.14 1.85 -3.10
C GLY A 330 -8.11 2.17 -4.58
N GLY A 331 -8.25 1.14 -5.44
CA GLY A 331 -8.34 1.30 -6.89
C GLY A 331 -9.57 2.09 -7.31
N GLU A 332 -10.73 1.80 -6.73
CA GLU A 332 -11.97 2.54 -6.98
C GLU A 332 -11.92 3.98 -6.45
N LEU A 333 -11.27 4.18 -5.30
CA LEU A 333 -11.22 5.49 -4.66
C LEU A 333 -10.27 6.45 -5.38
N TRP A 334 -9.05 6.01 -5.71
CA TRP A 334 -7.97 6.86 -6.21
C TRP A 334 -7.18 6.24 -7.37
N GLY A 335 -7.74 5.24 -8.04
CA GLY A 335 -7.07 4.57 -9.15
C GLY A 335 -5.77 3.86 -8.73
N THR A 336 -4.77 3.87 -9.61
CA THR A 336 -3.46 3.25 -9.37
C THR A 336 -2.75 3.78 -8.11
N PRO A 337 -2.68 5.09 -7.84
CA PRO A 337 -2.13 5.60 -6.58
C PRO A 337 -2.82 5.01 -5.35
N GLY A 338 -4.14 4.84 -5.40
CA GLY A 338 -4.90 4.21 -4.32
C GLY A 338 -4.55 2.74 -4.11
N MET A 339 -4.34 1.98 -5.18
CA MET A 339 -3.86 0.59 -5.07
C MET A 339 -2.49 0.51 -4.36
N ILE A 340 -1.57 1.39 -4.70
CA ILE A 340 -0.23 1.44 -4.08
C ILE A 340 -0.33 1.76 -2.59
N LEU A 341 -1.21 2.70 -2.21
CA LEU A 341 -1.41 3.12 -0.83
C LEU A 341 -2.23 2.13 0.01
N SER A 342 -2.97 1.21 -0.62
CA SER A 342 -3.93 0.32 0.05
C SER A 342 -3.30 -0.50 1.15
N ILE A 343 -2.20 -1.18 0.87
CA ILE A 343 -1.53 -2.08 1.82
C ILE A 343 -0.97 -1.32 3.02
N PRO A 344 -0.16 -0.24 2.85
CA PRO A 344 0.35 0.49 4.00
C PRO A 344 -0.74 1.18 4.81
N LEU A 345 -1.79 1.71 4.17
CA LEU A 345 -2.92 2.31 4.91
C LEU A 345 -3.70 1.26 5.70
N MET A 346 -3.93 0.08 5.12
CA MET A 346 -4.57 -1.03 5.82
C MET A 346 -3.73 -1.52 7.01
N ALA A 347 -2.40 -1.57 6.86
CA ALA A 347 -1.49 -1.92 7.95
C ALA A 347 -1.56 -0.91 9.10
N VAL A 348 -1.59 0.39 8.79
CA VAL A 348 -1.79 1.44 9.80
C VAL A 348 -3.15 1.29 10.48
N LEU A 349 -4.22 1.05 9.70
CA LEU A 349 -5.57 0.86 10.23
C LEU A 349 -5.65 -0.33 11.19
N LYS A 350 -5.01 -1.46 10.83
CA LYS A 350 -4.90 -2.62 11.72
C LYS A 350 -4.25 -2.26 13.04
N VAL A 351 -3.09 -1.59 13.02
CA VAL A 351 -2.39 -1.18 14.25
C VAL A 351 -3.26 -0.26 15.13
N VAL A 352 -4.01 0.66 14.51
CA VAL A 352 -4.94 1.53 15.24
C VAL A 352 -6.09 0.73 15.85
N PHE A 353 -6.64 -0.25 15.15
CA PHE A 353 -7.69 -1.11 15.67
C PHE A 353 -7.20 -2.01 16.80
N ASP A 354 -6.02 -2.59 16.68
CA ASP A 354 -5.40 -3.44 17.71
C ASP A 354 -5.09 -2.65 19.01
N ALA A 355 -4.86 -1.34 18.89
CA ALA A 355 -4.53 -0.48 20.04
C ALA A 355 -5.72 -0.21 20.98
N ASN A 356 -6.96 -0.44 20.55
CA ASN A 356 -8.15 -0.13 21.35
C ASN A 356 -9.04 -1.38 21.49
N LYS A 357 -9.36 -1.76 22.73
CA LYS A 357 -10.22 -2.92 23.04
C LYS A 357 -11.58 -2.93 22.33
N SER A 358 -12.15 -1.75 22.05
CA SER A 358 -13.44 -1.65 21.33
C SER A 358 -13.32 -1.96 19.86
N THR A 359 -12.16 -1.75 19.25
CA THR A 359 -11.88 -1.97 17.83
C THR A 359 -10.98 -3.18 17.56
N GLU A 360 -10.43 -3.81 18.60
CA GLU A 360 -9.60 -5.02 18.52
C GLU A 360 -10.21 -6.14 17.64
N PRO A 361 -11.55 -6.43 17.70
CA PRO A 361 -12.13 -7.44 16.80
C PRO A 361 -11.97 -7.13 15.31
N TRP A 362 -11.91 -5.85 14.92
CA TRP A 362 -11.66 -5.43 13.54
C TRP A 362 -10.19 -5.60 13.18
N GLY A 363 -9.27 -5.31 14.12
CA GLY A 363 -7.85 -5.58 13.94
C GLY A 363 -7.58 -7.07 13.75
N PHE A 364 -8.23 -7.93 14.54
CA PHE A 364 -8.18 -9.38 14.39
C PHE A 364 -8.73 -9.85 13.03
N LEU A 365 -9.83 -9.28 12.55
CA LEU A 365 -10.39 -9.60 11.23
C LEU A 365 -9.42 -9.26 10.09
N LEU A 366 -8.64 -8.19 10.22
CA LEU A 366 -7.64 -7.77 9.23
C LEU A 366 -6.33 -8.55 9.33
N GLY A 367 -6.04 -9.14 10.49
CA GLY A 367 -4.81 -9.86 10.79
C GLY A 367 -4.71 -11.22 10.11
N ASP A 368 -3.49 -11.77 10.08
CA ASP A 368 -3.26 -13.13 9.58
C ASP A 368 -3.69 -14.16 10.64
N VAL A 369 -4.07 -15.35 10.19
CA VAL A 369 -4.51 -16.46 11.05
C VAL A 369 -3.39 -16.89 12.03
N THR A 370 -2.15 -16.75 11.63
CA THR A 370 -0.95 -17.05 12.44
C THR A 370 -0.75 -16.09 13.62
N ASP A 371 -1.21 -14.85 13.56
CA ASP A 371 -1.11 -13.88 14.66
C ASP A 371 -1.87 -14.34 15.91
N GLY A 372 -2.97 -15.10 15.74
CA GLY A 372 -3.77 -15.66 16.83
C GLY A 372 -3.11 -16.83 17.55
N GLU A 373 -2.22 -17.58 16.89
CA GLU A 373 -1.49 -18.71 17.49
C GLU A 373 -0.26 -18.23 18.28
N ASP A 374 0.47 -17.24 17.77
CA ASP A 374 1.63 -16.67 18.47
C ASP A 374 1.23 -15.94 19.76
N THR A 375 0.14 -15.19 19.75
CA THR A 375 -0.41 -14.57 20.98
C THR A 375 -0.92 -15.59 21.99
N ARG A 376 -1.37 -16.76 21.57
CA ARG A 376 -1.76 -17.85 22.47
C ARG A 376 -0.54 -18.58 23.03
N LYS A 377 0.52 -18.78 22.24
CA LYS A 377 1.78 -19.37 22.70
C LYS A 377 2.48 -18.48 23.72
N ASP A 378 2.58 -17.17 23.44
CA ASP A 378 3.22 -16.20 24.34
C ASP A 378 2.48 -16.12 25.69
N LYS A 379 1.13 -16.11 25.70
CA LYS A 379 0.33 -16.18 26.94
C LYS A 379 0.42 -17.52 27.66
N SER A 380 0.66 -18.63 26.96
CA SER A 380 0.85 -19.94 27.56
C SER A 380 2.25 -20.10 28.17
N ASP A 381 3.26 -19.57 27.47
CA ASP A 381 4.65 -19.61 27.96
C ASP A 381 4.86 -18.68 29.14
N ASP A 382 4.19 -17.53 29.20
CA ASP A 382 4.22 -16.63 30.34
C ASP A 382 3.52 -17.25 31.59
N LYS A 383 2.39 -17.95 31.40
CA LYS A 383 1.77 -18.74 32.50
C LYS A 383 2.63 -19.91 32.96
N LEU A 384 3.27 -20.63 32.03
CA LEU A 384 4.17 -21.74 32.35
C LEU A 384 5.43 -21.22 33.05
N SER A 385 5.99 -20.09 32.64
CA SER A 385 7.13 -19.46 33.30
C SER A 385 6.77 -18.96 34.70
N PHE A 386 5.57 -18.41 34.91
CA PHE A 386 5.07 -17.98 36.21
C PHE A 386 4.84 -19.18 37.14
N LEU A 387 4.22 -20.25 36.64
CA LEU A 387 4.01 -21.48 37.41
C LEU A 387 5.33 -22.18 37.77
N ALA A 388 6.30 -22.20 36.87
CA ALA A 388 7.63 -22.72 37.11
C ALA A 388 8.39 -21.91 38.17
N LYS A 389 8.29 -20.58 38.16
CA LYS A 389 8.85 -19.71 39.20
C LYS A 389 8.16 -19.89 40.54
N ALA A 390 6.82 -19.99 40.54
CA ALA A 390 6.05 -20.26 41.76
C ALA A 390 6.40 -21.62 42.37
N TRP A 391 6.54 -22.67 41.56
CA TRP A 391 6.95 -24.01 42.00
C TRP A 391 8.37 -24.04 42.57
N LEU A 392 9.31 -23.30 41.95
CA LEU A 392 10.67 -23.17 42.48
C LEU A 392 10.74 -22.40 43.80
N MET A 393 9.85 -21.43 44.06
CA MET A 393 9.74 -20.76 45.36
C MET A 393 9.20 -21.69 46.44
N ILE A 394 8.20 -22.51 46.13
CA ILE A 394 7.63 -23.48 47.08
C ILE A 394 8.65 -24.57 47.44
N LYS A 395 9.52 -24.99 46.53
CA LYS A 395 10.55 -26.00 46.76
C LYS A 395 11.74 -25.48 47.57
N ARG A 396 11.87 -24.16 47.75
CA ARG A 396 12.92 -23.52 48.57
C ARG A 396 12.47 -23.16 50.00
N MET A 397 11.19 -23.32 50.29
CA MET A 397 10.64 -23.30 51.67
C MET A 397 10.60 -24.70 52.25
#